data_95e599b310b372dd2bf969cd1efafced
#
_entry.id   95e599b310b372dd2bf969cd1efafced
#
_cell.length_a   1.000
_cell.length_b   1.000
_cell.length_c   1.000
_cell.angle_alpha   90.00
_cell.angle_beta   90.00
_cell.angle_gamma   90.00
#
_symmetry.space_group_name_H-M   'P 1'
#
loop_
_entity.id
_entity.type
_entity.pdbx_description
1 polymer ?
#
loop_
_entity_poly.entity_id
_entity_poly.type
_entity_poly.pdbx_seq_one_letter_code
_entity_poly.pdbx_strand_id
1 'polypeptide(L)'
;MKKFFTIAIFLVCTSAAFAQSALSDKELCNFLWEFGMKHPAGFTLDIDTFEQPSEGIMVSYAATQNSFDKKALLKVIKHAKAHDGVVGGWLDPETGKYYFDSTRIFPEDSLAAAVAFARENGQLSVYVASKGIDIKTNYEQKDTRIIFDCDMGSSTDDLFALMMLYRYMDMKRCDLLGVIIDRMGAANADAVDVLNTFYGYPQIPIGLEREGIERPHVFISYHNMPYAHDTDANPLFEKTVKNPSDYEEGYKLYRKILAAQPDKSVTIASVGFVTTLARLLESGPDEYSPLSGVELVRQKVSEIYAMGGVFGDAVEPDYNFKAAIDYSLKFFELLPKEIDVVFSPGEVGDPLDYRPELVIEDIGWTDSHPIKWIYQFLNCDTGQKMWDPLAVINAVEGDDMMILSDRGWVELTPEGETIFTPDPKGNCRYQLPGDEVWADTVLKYIRLMAIQH
;
A
#
# COMPACT_ATOMS: atom_id res chain seq x y z
N MET A 1 -57.86 22.75 -9.46
CA MET A 1 -56.90 23.46 -8.61
C MET A 1 -56.57 22.57 -7.40
N LYS A 2 -55.51 21.80 -7.47
CA LYS A 2 -55.01 20.99 -6.35
C LYS A 2 -53.73 21.68 -5.85
N LYS A 3 -53.73 22.15 -4.61
CA LYS A 3 -52.62 22.80 -3.96
C LYS A 3 -51.61 21.73 -3.53
N PHE A 4 -50.38 21.80 -4.04
CA PHE A 4 -49.24 21.08 -3.52
C PHE A 4 -48.74 21.82 -2.28
N PHE A 5 -48.68 21.13 -1.16
CA PHE A 5 -47.97 21.58 0.04
C PHE A 5 -46.53 21.00 -0.03
N THR A 6 -45.57 21.87 -0.31
CA THR A 6 -44.14 21.57 -0.17
C THR A 6 -43.77 21.90 1.27
N ILE A 7 -43.50 20.88 2.07
CA ILE A 7 -42.88 21.09 3.40
C ILE A 7 -41.37 21.14 3.20
N ALA A 8 -40.83 22.34 3.21
CA ALA A 8 -39.38 22.58 3.33
C ALA A 8 -39.06 22.50 4.82
N ILE A 9 -38.30 21.48 5.22
CA ILE A 9 -37.74 21.41 6.57
C ILE A 9 -36.43 22.23 6.52
N PHE A 10 -36.49 23.47 7.03
CA PHE A 10 -35.30 24.26 7.39
C PHE A 10 -34.75 23.69 8.70
N LEU A 11 -33.57 23.07 8.68
CA LEU A 11 -32.81 22.83 9.90
C LEU A 11 -32.18 24.14 10.31
N VAL A 12 -32.78 24.81 11.29
CA VAL A 12 -32.16 25.93 12.02
C VAL A 12 -31.38 25.32 13.19
N CYS A 13 -30.05 25.46 13.14
CA CYS A 13 -29.20 25.19 14.31
C CYS A 13 -29.54 26.20 15.43
N THR A 14 -30.28 25.75 16.42
CA THR A 14 -30.34 26.41 17.71
C THR A 14 -29.95 25.39 18.78
N SER A 15 -28.83 25.68 19.45
CA SER A 15 -28.38 25.00 20.65
C SER A 15 -29.45 25.11 21.76
N ALA A 16 -30.28 24.09 21.84
CA ALA A 16 -31.13 23.84 22.98
C ALA A 16 -30.95 22.38 23.36
N ALA A 17 -30.35 22.13 24.52
CA ALA A 17 -30.28 20.82 25.15
C ALA A 17 -31.70 20.35 25.47
N PHE A 18 -32.34 19.68 24.51
CA PHE A 18 -33.50 18.85 24.79
C PHE A 18 -32.95 17.49 25.28
N ALA A 19 -33.32 17.12 26.51
CA ALA A 19 -33.23 15.76 26.95
C ALA A 19 -34.13 14.92 26.02
N GLN A 20 -33.52 14.33 24.98
CA GLN A 20 -34.20 13.50 24.01
C GLN A 20 -34.53 12.19 24.71
N SER A 21 -35.81 11.89 24.92
CA SER A 21 -36.23 10.59 25.42
C SER A 21 -35.78 9.54 24.42
N ALA A 22 -34.91 8.62 24.83
CA ALA A 22 -34.40 7.56 23.98
C ALA A 22 -35.58 6.83 23.32
N LEU A 23 -35.51 6.68 21.98
CA LEU A 23 -36.50 5.91 21.23
C LEU A 23 -36.54 4.47 21.77
N SER A 24 -37.74 3.88 21.83
CA SER A 24 -37.86 2.45 22.08
C SER A 24 -37.19 1.65 20.95
N ASP A 25 -36.74 0.43 21.22
CA ASP A 25 -36.13 -0.45 20.22
C ASP A 25 -36.99 -0.61 18.96
N LYS A 26 -38.32 -0.58 19.13
CA LYS A 26 -39.26 -0.70 18.00
C LYS A 26 -39.34 0.56 17.16
N GLU A 27 -39.31 1.73 17.78
CA GLU A 27 -39.27 3.02 17.08
C GLU A 27 -37.95 3.21 16.33
N LEU A 28 -36.84 2.89 17.01
CA LEU A 28 -35.51 2.93 16.40
C LEU A 28 -35.40 1.93 15.23
N CYS A 29 -35.96 0.73 15.36
CA CYS A 29 -36.00 -0.25 14.27
C CYS A 29 -36.77 0.27 13.03
N ASN A 30 -37.89 0.93 13.24
CA ASN A 30 -38.65 1.52 12.14
C ASN A 30 -37.91 2.66 11.49
N PHE A 31 -37.28 3.52 12.29
CA PHE A 31 -36.46 4.61 11.80
C PHE A 31 -35.26 4.10 10.96
N LEU A 32 -34.45 3.17 11.49
CA LEU A 32 -33.29 2.61 10.78
C LEU A 32 -33.69 1.86 9.50
N TRP A 33 -34.81 1.17 9.52
CA TRP A 33 -35.35 0.52 8.34
C TRP A 33 -35.68 1.52 7.23
N GLU A 34 -36.40 2.60 7.57
CA GLU A 34 -36.79 3.64 6.61
C GLU A 34 -35.55 4.44 6.15
N PHE A 35 -34.59 4.65 7.06
CA PHE A 35 -33.33 5.32 6.76
C PHE A 35 -32.50 4.52 5.75
N GLY A 36 -32.32 3.21 5.98
CA GLY A 36 -31.61 2.32 5.08
C GLY A 36 -32.24 2.30 3.67
N MET A 37 -33.56 2.21 3.57
CA MET A 37 -34.23 2.22 2.26
C MET A 37 -33.98 3.52 1.46
N LYS A 38 -33.62 4.61 2.12
CA LYS A 38 -33.25 5.89 1.48
C LYS A 38 -31.76 6.00 1.16
N HIS A 39 -30.94 5.11 1.71
CA HIS A 39 -29.48 5.09 1.55
C HIS A 39 -29.02 3.75 0.96
N PRO A 40 -29.35 3.44 -0.31
CA PRO A 40 -29.01 2.15 -0.91
C PRO A 40 -27.50 1.92 -1.06
N ALA A 41 -26.70 2.99 -1.18
CA ALA A 41 -25.25 2.90 -1.22
C ALA A 41 -24.61 2.50 0.12
N GLY A 42 -25.41 2.51 1.21
CA GLY A 42 -24.97 2.20 2.55
C GLY A 42 -25.01 3.40 3.49
N PHE A 43 -24.93 3.11 4.78
CA PHE A 43 -24.80 4.12 5.84
C PHE A 43 -24.12 3.50 7.07
N THR A 44 -23.55 4.37 7.89
CA THR A 44 -23.16 4.08 9.28
C THR A 44 -23.79 5.18 10.15
N LEU A 45 -24.48 4.82 11.21
CA LEU A 45 -25.22 5.75 12.06
C LEU A 45 -25.00 5.44 13.54
N ASP A 46 -24.61 6.45 14.31
CA ASP A 46 -24.67 6.41 15.77
C ASP A 46 -26.14 6.51 16.21
N ILE A 47 -26.62 5.52 16.98
CA ILE A 47 -28.03 5.41 17.34
C ILE A 47 -28.45 6.30 18.53
N ASP A 48 -27.52 6.93 19.20
CA ASP A 48 -27.79 7.86 20.29
C ASP A 48 -27.81 9.31 19.79
N THR A 49 -26.90 9.68 18.87
CA THR A 49 -26.81 11.03 18.27
C THR A 49 -27.60 11.17 16.96
N PHE A 50 -27.85 10.08 16.25
CA PHE A 50 -28.41 10.03 14.90
C PHE A 50 -27.52 10.71 13.85
N GLU A 51 -26.23 10.79 14.11
CA GLU A 51 -25.24 11.33 13.20
C GLU A 51 -24.51 10.21 12.46
N GLN A 52 -24.09 10.47 11.23
CA GLN A 52 -23.21 9.59 10.48
C GLN A 52 -21.77 9.99 10.79
N PRO A 53 -20.95 9.08 11.33
CA PRO A 53 -19.54 9.36 11.58
C PRO A 53 -18.84 9.70 10.25
N SER A 54 -18.13 10.82 10.23
CA SER A 54 -17.34 11.28 9.07
C SER A 54 -15.88 10.82 9.11
N GLU A 55 -15.46 10.24 10.24
CA GLU A 55 -14.09 9.78 10.51
C GLU A 55 -14.11 8.41 11.14
N GLY A 56 -12.96 7.73 11.10
CA GLY A 56 -12.75 6.42 11.68
C GLY A 56 -12.90 5.26 10.71
N ILE A 57 -12.52 4.08 11.17
CA ILE A 57 -12.57 2.82 10.42
C ILE A 57 -13.72 1.97 10.95
N MET A 58 -14.70 1.70 10.10
CA MET A 58 -15.93 0.97 10.43
C MET A 58 -15.75 -0.52 10.20
N VAL A 59 -16.05 -1.31 11.22
CA VAL A 59 -15.96 -2.78 11.16
C VAL A 59 -17.20 -3.42 11.77
N SER A 60 -17.88 -4.28 11.03
CA SER A 60 -19.07 -4.97 11.49
C SER A 60 -18.76 -6.15 12.40
N TYR A 61 -19.62 -6.38 13.40
CA TYR A 61 -19.54 -7.54 14.29
C TYR A 61 -20.12 -8.80 13.64
N ALA A 62 -19.45 -9.94 13.75
CA ALA A 62 -19.92 -11.25 13.29
C ALA A 62 -21.29 -11.64 13.87
N ALA A 63 -21.56 -11.24 15.12
CA ALA A 63 -22.79 -11.57 15.84
C ALA A 63 -24.07 -11.04 15.19
N THR A 64 -23.94 -10.06 14.29
CA THR A 64 -25.08 -9.43 13.60
C THR A 64 -25.11 -9.66 12.10
N GLN A 65 -24.22 -10.47 11.58
CA GLN A 65 -24.20 -10.82 10.14
C GLN A 65 -25.52 -11.43 9.65
N ASN A 66 -25.79 -11.27 8.36
CA ASN A 66 -27.00 -11.78 7.69
C ASN A 66 -28.33 -11.24 8.25
N SER A 67 -28.33 -10.01 8.77
CA SER A 67 -29.52 -9.35 9.30
C SER A 67 -30.18 -8.49 8.21
N PHE A 68 -31.21 -9.02 7.53
CA PHE A 68 -31.87 -8.38 6.38
C PHE A 68 -33.40 -8.21 6.53
N ASP A 69 -33.95 -8.38 7.74
CA ASP A 69 -35.34 -8.11 8.04
C ASP A 69 -35.50 -7.33 9.37
N LYS A 70 -36.70 -6.81 9.63
CA LYS A 70 -36.94 -6.01 10.86
C LYS A 70 -36.75 -6.80 12.15
N LYS A 71 -36.95 -8.12 12.14
CA LYS A 71 -36.71 -8.97 13.32
C LYS A 71 -35.23 -9.11 13.61
N ALA A 72 -34.44 -9.29 12.56
CA ALA A 72 -32.99 -9.31 12.65
C ALA A 72 -32.43 -7.92 13.03
N LEU A 73 -32.96 -6.83 12.45
CA LEU A 73 -32.58 -5.46 12.81
C LEU A 73 -32.81 -5.16 14.30
N LEU A 74 -33.85 -5.70 14.93
CA LEU A 74 -34.02 -5.57 16.38
C LEU A 74 -32.89 -6.25 17.18
N LYS A 75 -32.27 -7.34 16.65
CA LYS A 75 -31.10 -7.96 17.27
C LYS A 75 -29.84 -7.09 17.07
N VAL A 76 -29.70 -6.52 15.88
CA VAL A 76 -28.63 -5.56 15.58
C VAL A 76 -28.67 -4.38 16.56
N ILE A 77 -29.83 -3.77 16.75
CA ILE A 77 -30.03 -2.65 17.68
C ILE A 77 -29.64 -3.03 19.11
N LYS A 78 -30.09 -4.20 19.60
CA LYS A 78 -29.72 -4.67 20.93
C LYS A 78 -28.24 -4.90 21.08
N HIS A 79 -27.61 -5.45 20.05
CA HIS A 79 -26.17 -5.66 20.04
C HIS A 79 -25.41 -4.32 20.02
N ALA A 80 -25.81 -3.38 19.15
CA ALA A 80 -25.22 -2.06 19.07
C ALA A 80 -25.30 -1.32 20.42
N LYS A 81 -26.46 -1.31 21.07
CA LYS A 81 -26.65 -0.70 22.40
C LYS A 81 -25.79 -1.31 23.50
N ALA A 82 -25.39 -2.57 23.36
CA ALA A 82 -24.52 -3.26 24.33
C ALA A 82 -23.04 -3.09 24.02
N HIS A 83 -22.69 -2.50 22.88
CA HIS A 83 -21.31 -2.30 22.41
C HIS A 83 -21.07 -0.80 22.08
N ASP A 84 -20.89 -0.48 20.81
CA ASP A 84 -20.40 0.86 20.40
C ASP A 84 -21.53 1.85 20.05
N GLY A 85 -22.79 1.44 20.10
CA GLY A 85 -23.92 2.32 19.78
C GLY A 85 -24.06 2.64 18.28
N VAL A 86 -23.43 1.87 17.40
CA VAL A 86 -23.39 2.17 15.96
C VAL A 86 -24.03 1.06 15.15
N VAL A 87 -24.80 1.45 14.16
CA VAL A 87 -25.45 0.55 13.19
C VAL A 87 -25.06 0.93 11.78
N GLY A 88 -24.55 -0.04 11.05
CA GLY A 88 -24.31 0.04 9.60
C GLY A 88 -25.42 -0.65 8.80
N GLY A 89 -25.49 -0.33 7.53
CA GLY A 89 -26.35 -1.05 6.61
C GLY A 89 -26.03 -0.73 5.15
N TRP A 90 -26.32 -1.69 4.27
CA TRP A 90 -26.07 -1.57 2.84
C TRP A 90 -26.99 -2.48 2.03
N LEU A 91 -27.24 -2.10 0.77
CA LEU A 91 -28.03 -2.90 -0.18
C LEU A 91 -27.10 -3.78 -1.00
N ASP A 92 -27.29 -5.08 -0.89
CA ASP A 92 -26.61 -6.02 -1.78
C ASP A 92 -27.29 -5.99 -3.16
N PRO A 93 -26.57 -5.56 -4.21
CA PRO A 93 -27.14 -5.43 -5.55
C PRO A 93 -27.43 -6.78 -6.21
N GLU A 94 -26.76 -7.86 -5.80
CA GLU A 94 -26.97 -9.19 -6.37
C GLU A 94 -28.24 -9.85 -5.83
N THR A 95 -28.47 -9.75 -4.53
CA THR A 95 -29.63 -10.37 -3.86
C THR A 95 -30.80 -9.44 -3.69
N GLY A 96 -30.61 -8.12 -3.83
CA GLY A 96 -31.61 -7.09 -3.58
C GLY A 96 -32.01 -6.97 -2.11
N LYS A 97 -31.25 -7.58 -1.18
CA LYS A 97 -31.49 -7.50 0.25
C LYS A 97 -30.73 -6.35 0.88
N TYR A 98 -31.38 -5.67 1.81
CA TYR A 98 -30.71 -4.66 2.62
C TYR A 98 -30.21 -5.29 3.93
N TYR A 99 -28.90 -5.29 4.13
CA TYR A 99 -28.24 -5.84 5.32
C TYR A 99 -28.04 -4.76 6.36
N PHE A 100 -28.11 -5.13 7.63
CA PHE A 100 -27.85 -4.28 8.78
C PHE A 100 -26.89 -4.97 9.73
N ASP A 101 -25.91 -4.23 10.26
CA ASP A 101 -24.89 -4.73 11.16
C ASP A 101 -24.68 -3.78 12.34
N SER A 102 -24.39 -4.33 13.52
CA SER A 102 -23.76 -3.57 14.58
C SER A 102 -22.29 -3.36 14.22
N THR A 103 -21.81 -2.13 14.34
CA THR A 103 -20.52 -1.69 13.83
C THR A 103 -19.67 -1.14 14.98
N ARG A 104 -18.39 -1.44 14.96
CA ARG A 104 -17.36 -0.80 15.78
C ARG A 104 -16.62 0.23 14.96
N ILE A 105 -16.28 1.35 15.59
CA ILE A 105 -15.45 2.40 14.99
C ILE A 105 -14.08 2.37 15.65
N PHE A 106 -13.05 2.24 14.83
CA PHE A 106 -11.66 2.38 15.24
C PHE A 106 -11.14 3.76 14.84
N PRO A 107 -10.20 4.34 15.59
CA PRO A 107 -9.44 5.49 15.12
C PRO A 107 -8.76 5.21 13.78
N GLU A 108 -8.59 6.23 12.93
CA GLU A 108 -7.99 6.02 11.59
C GLU A 108 -6.52 5.60 11.63
N ASP A 109 -5.81 5.95 12.69
CA ASP A 109 -4.44 5.53 12.98
C ASP A 109 -4.30 4.09 13.49
N SER A 110 -5.40 3.37 13.61
CA SER A 110 -5.47 2.01 14.15
C SER A 110 -5.87 0.97 13.11
N LEU A 111 -5.46 1.15 11.83
CA LEU A 111 -5.85 0.27 10.72
C LEU A 111 -5.50 -1.21 10.98
N ALA A 112 -4.31 -1.50 11.50
CA ALA A 112 -3.91 -2.87 11.79
C ALA A 112 -4.84 -3.54 12.81
N ALA A 113 -5.24 -2.82 13.86
CA ALA A 113 -6.19 -3.32 14.86
C ALA A 113 -7.60 -3.50 14.27
N ALA A 114 -8.05 -2.58 13.41
CA ALA A 114 -9.32 -2.69 12.71
C ALA A 114 -9.36 -3.90 11.77
N VAL A 115 -8.29 -4.12 10.99
CA VAL A 115 -8.14 -5.29 10.10
C VAL A 115 -8.08 -6.59 10.91
N ALA A 116 -7.35 -6.64 12.03
CA ALA A 116 -7.30 -7.81 12.90
C ALA A 116 -8.71 -8.14 13.44
N PHE A 117 -9.41 -7.14 13.95
CA PHE A 117 -10.79 -7.29 14.44
C PHE A 117 -11.75 -7.74 13.32
N ALA A 118 -11.61 -7.18 12.12
CA ALA A 118 -12.42 -7.57 10.96
C ALA A 118 -12.20 -9.05 10.60
N ARG A 119 -10.97 -9.54 10.61
CA ARG A 119 -10.64 -10.96 10.40
C ARG A 119 -11.27 -11.86 11.45
N GLU A 120 -11.16 -11.49 12.73
CA GLU A 120 -11.79 -12.23 13.82
C GLU A 120 -13.32 -12.28 13.70
N ASN A 121 -13.91 -11.28 13.07
CA ASN A 121 -15.34 -11.18 12.83
C ASN A 121 -15.77 -11.67 11.42
N GLY A 122 -14.85 -12.24 10.64
CA GLY A 122 -15.14 -12.77 9.31
C GLY A 122 -15.62 -11.73 8.31
N GLN A 123 -15.13 -10.48 8.43
CA GLN A 123 -15.45 -9.38 7.53
C GLN A 123 -14.50 -9.38 6.33
N LEU A 124 -15.04 -9.11 5.13
CA LEU A 124 -14.26 -9.08 3.89
C LEU A 124 -13.48 -7.78 3.71
N SER A 125 -13.98 -6.69 4.31
CA SER A 125 -13.37 -5.36 4.26
C SER A 125 -13.66 -4.57 5.53
N VAL A 126 -12.89 -3.48 5.71
CA VAL A 126 -13.17 -2.40 6.64
C VAL A 126 -13.38 -1.11 5.83
N TYR A 127 -14.28 -0.24 6.28
CA TYR A 127 -14.57 1.01 5.60
C TYR A 127 -13.94 2.20 6.32
N VAL A 128 -13.16 3.02 5.60
CA VAL A 128 -12.52 4.24 6.14
C VAL A 128 -13.35 5.45 5.77
N ALA A 129 -14.05 6.03 6.74
CA ALA A 129 -15.07 7.05 6.50
C ALA A 129 -14.51 8.33 5.89
N SER A 130 -13.40 8.88 6.42
CA SER A 130 -12.80 10.13 5.94
C SER A 130 -12.29 10.05 4.50
N LYS A 131 -11.90 8.85 4.07
CA LYS A 131 -11.36 8.59 2.73
C LYS A 131 -12.42 8.06 1.75
N GLY A 132 -13.50 7.48 2.27
CA GLY A 132 -14.56 6.86 1.45
C GLY A 132 -14.11 5.61 0.72
N ILE A 133 -13.19 4.82 1.32
CA ILE A 133 -12.61 3.62 0.70
C ILE A 133 -12.80 2.38 1.55
N ASP A 134 -12.85 1.22 0.90
CA ASP A 134 -12.83 -0.10 1.53
C ASP A 134 -11.43 -0.70 1.48
N ILE A 135 -10.96 -1.22 2.62
CA ILE A 135 -9.72 -1.96 2.72
C ILE A 135 -10.04 -3.44 2.89
N LYS A 136 -9.62 -4.26 1.96
CA LYS A 136 -9.83 -5.71 2.03
C LYS A 136 -9.06 -6.31 3.22
N THR A 137 -9.68 -7.27 3.88
CA THR A 137 -9.08 -7.95 5.03
C THR A 137 -8.32 -9.22 4.64
N ASN A 138 -8.36 -9.62 3.35
CA ASN A 138 -7.79 -10.88 2.81
C ASN A 138 -8.04 -12.07 3.74
N TYR A 139 -9.29 -12.42 3.84
CA TYR A 139 -9.77 -13.49 4.71
C TYR A 139 -9.12 -14.86 4.42
N GLU A 140 -8.72 -15.10 3.16
CA GLU A 140 -7.98 -16.30 2.73
C GLU A 140 -6.51 -15.95 2.44
N GLN A 141 -5.75 -15.66 3.47
CA GLN A 141 -4.41 -15.11 3.31
C GLN A 141 -3.38 -16.10 2.77
N LYS A 142 -2.65 -15.71 1.70
CA LYS A 142 -1.26 -16.11 1.45
C LYS A 142 -0.37 -15.11 2.15
N ASP A 143 0.52 -15.55 3.05
CA ASP A 143 1.62 -14.74 3.56
C ASP A 143 2.55 -14.44 2.38
N THR A 144 2.39 -13.27 1.77
CA THR A 144 3.25 -12.87 0.65
C THR A 144 4.64 -12.57 1.19
N ARG A 145 5.65 -13.35 0.75
CA ARG A 145 7.05 -13.15 1.13
C ARG A 145 7.71 -12.24 0.12
N ILE A 146 8.07 -11.04 0.54
CA ILE A 146 8.54 -9.99 -0.35
C ILE A 146 10.02 -9.69 -0.11
N ILE A 147 10.79 -9.57 -1.20
CA ILE A 147 12.05 -8.84 -1.23
C ILE A 147 11.75 -7.52 -1.94
N PHE A 148 12.08 -6.41 -1.29
CA PHE A 148 11.97 -5.07 -1.84
C PHE A 148 13.31 -4.62 -2.39
N ASP A 149 13.36 -4.30 -3.68
CA ASP A 149 14.56 -3.87 -4.41
C ASP A 149 14.31 -2.46 -4.96
N CYS A 150 15.13 -1.48 -4.60
CA CYS A 150 14.85 -0.07 -4.80
C CYS A 150 16.13 0.76 -5.04
N ASP A 151 15.98 1.89 -5.72
CA ASP A 151 17.08 2.85 -5.90
C ASP A 151 17.02 4.02 -4.91
N MET A 152 16.65 3.70 -3.68
CA MET A 152 16.54 4.59 -2.53
C MET A 152 17.56 5.73 -2.56
N GLY A 153 17.15 6.99 -2.43
CA GLY A 153 18.08 8.12 -2.26
C GLY A 153 17.79 9.39 -3.03
N SER A 154 16.94 9.39 -4.05
CA SER A 154 16.71 10.57 -4.90
C SER A 154 15.26 11.02 -5.06
N SER A 155 14.32 10.12 -5.14
CA SER A 155 12.89 10.42 -5.06
C SER A 155 12.32 9.88 -3.75
N THR A 156 11.14 10.29 -3.36
CA THR A 156 10.58 9.90 -2.06
C THR A 156 9.55 8.78 -2.17
N ASP A 157 9.19 8.35 -3.35
CA ASP A 157 8.24 7.26 -3.58
C ASP A 157 8.77 5.90 -3.09
N ASP A 158 10.09 5.63 -3.22
CA ASP A 158 10.74 4.50 -2.53
C ASP A 158 10.42 4.46 -1.02
N LEU A 159 10.48 5.65 -0.37
CA LEU A 159 10.22 5.77 1.06
C LEU A 159 8.76 5.40 1.39
N PHE A 160 7.81 5.84 0.55
CA PHE A 160 6.40 5.51 0.71
C PHE A 160 6.12 4.05 0.39
N ALA A 161 6.75 3.49 -0.63
CA ALA A 161 6.66 2.07 -0.96
C ALA A 161 7.15 1.19 0.21
N LEU A 162 8.31 1.52 0.80
CA LEU A 162 8.84 0.83 1.97
C LEU A 162 7.97 1.03 3.21
N MET A 163 7.47 2.25 3.46
CA MET A 163 6.52 2.54 4.54
C MET A 163 5.28 1.65 4.43
N MET A 164 4.70 1.51 3.22
CA MET A 164 3.55 0.64 3.01
C MET A 164 3.85 -0.81 3.33
N LEU A 165 5.05 -1.31 3.01
CA LEU A 165 5.45 -2.68 3.38
C LEU A 165 5.46 -2.89 4.89
N TYR A 166 5.96 -1.93 5.69
CA TYR A 166 5.86 -2.04 7.15
C TYR A 166 4.40 -2.11 7.62
N ARG A 167 3.52 -1.27 7.05
CA ARG A 167 2.09 -1.31 7.38
C ARG A 167 1.43 -2.63 6.99
N TYR A 168 1.81 -3.18 5.84
CA TYR A 168 1.36 -4.53 5.45
C TYR A 168 1.87 -5.61 6.41
N MET A 169 3.08 -5.48 6.96
CA MET A 169 3.58 -6.37 8.00
C MET A 169 2.79 -6.23 9.31
N ASP A 170 2.49 -5.00 9.76
CA ASP A 170 1.65 -4.74 10.93
C ASP A 170 0.27 -5.40 10.78
N MET A 171 -0.30 -5.34 9.58
CA MET A 171 -1.55 -5.98 9.21
C MET A 171 -1.43 -7.50 8.95
N LYS A 172 -0.22 -8.08 9.02
CA LYS A 172 0.08 -9.49 8.69
C LYS A 172 -0.35 -9.87 7.27
N ARG A 173 -0.06 -8.99 6.32
CA ARG A 173 -0.37 -9.18 4.90
C ARG A 173 0.84 -9.58 4.08
N CYS A 174 2.04 -9.32 4.56
CA CYS A 174 3.28 -9.76 3.96
C CYS A 174 4.36 -9.99 5.03
N ASP A 175 5.40 -10.72 4.63
CA ASP A 175 6.68 -10.81 5.31
C ASP A 175 7.73 -10.12 4.44
N LEU A 176 8.29 -9.00 4.89
CA LEU A 176 9.41 -8.34 4.21
C LEU A 176 10.71 -9.06 4.59
N LEU A 177 11.22 -9.86 3.66
CA LEU A 177 12.39 -10.73 3.87
C LEU A 177 13.71 -9.96 3.85
N GLY A 178 13.77 -8.83 3.16
CA GLY A 178 14.93 -7.97 3.05
C GLY A 178 14.67 -6.79 2.12
N VAL A 179 15.50 -5.77 2.27
CA VAL A 179 15.54 -4.59 1.39
C VAL A 179 16.86 -4.58 0.65
N ILE A 180 16.81 -4.47 -0.65
CA ILE A 180 17.99 -4.40 -1.53
C ILE A 180 18.09 -2.99 -2.10
N ILE A 181 19.24 -2.36 -1.94
CA ILE A 181 19.55 -1.08 -2.57
C ILE A 181 20.34 -1.37 -3.84
N ASP A 182 19.73 -1.12 -4.97
CA ASP A 182 20.25 -1.49 -6.28
C ASP A 182 21.16 -0.42 -6.92
N ARG A 183 21.49 0.61 -6.14
CA ARG A 183 22.45 1.66 -6.50
C ARG A 183 23.54 1.77 -5.45
N MET A 184 24.69 2.35 -5.87
CA MET A 184 25.81 2.61 -4.98
C MET A 184 25.49 3.73 -3.97
N GLY A 185 26.11 3.65 -2.81
CA GLY A 185 26.03 4.69 -1.79
C GLY A 185 25.48 4.21 -0.45
N ALA A 186 26.35 4.16 0.55
CA ALA A 186 26.01 3.64 1.88
C ALA A 186 24.94 4.47 2.60
N ALA A 187 24.84 5.78 2.31
CA ALA A 187 23.81 6.64 2.89
C ALA A 187 22.38 6.22 2.51
N ASN A 188 22.23 5.55 1.36
CA ASN A 188 20.94 4.99 0.92
C ASN A 188 20.52 3.83 1.83
N ALA A 189 21.48 2.94 2.13
CA ALA A 189 21.25 1.83 3.06
C ALA A 189 21.03 2.34 4.49
N ASP A 190 21.75 3.37 4.92
CA ASP A 190 21.55 4.03 6.21
C ASP A 190 20.13 4.63 6.33
N ALA A 191 19.56 5.16 5.25
CA ALA A 191 18.19 5.67 5.24
C ALA A 191 17.19 4.54 5.48
N VAL A 192 17.39 3.38 4.87
CA VAL A 192 16.56 2.19 5.10
C VAL A 192 16.72 1.67 6.53
N ASP A 193 17.95 1.65 7.09
CA ASP A 193 18.19 1.24 8.48
C ASP A 193 17.47 2.15 9.49
N VAL A 194 17.48 3.47 9.23
CA VAL A 194 16.69 4.43 10.00
C VAL A 194 15.18 4.09 9.93
N LEU A 195 14.65 3.83 8.74
CA LEU A 195 13.23 3.48 8.57
C LEU A 195 12.90 2.15 9.24
N ASN A 196 13.70 1.10 9.01
CA ASN A 196 13.53 -0.19 9.68
C ASN A 196 13.47 -0.02 11.20
N THR A 197 14.37 0.80 11.76
CA THR A 197 14.44 1.05 13.21
C THR A 197 13.24 1.85 13.69
N PHE A 198 12.87 2.90 12.97
CA PHE A 198 11.73 3.76 13.31
C PHE A 198 10.40 2.97 13.34
N TYR A 199 10.18 2.11 12.36
CA TYR A 199 8.98 1.28 12.25
C TYR A 199 9.02 0.00 13.10
N GLY A 200 10.07 -0.21 13.90
CA GLY A 200 10.17 -1.34 14.83
C GLY A 200 10.66 -2.65 14.20
N TYR A 201 11.25 -2.61 13.02
CA TYR A 201 11.75 -3.76 12.26
C TYR A 201 13.27 -3.72 12.02
N PRO A 202 14.12 -3.40 13.04
CA PRO A 202 15.56 -3.23 12.84
C PRO A 202 16.30 -4.50 12.40
N GLN A 203 15.62 -5.66 12.46
CA GLN A 203 16.16 -6.97 12.07
C GLN A 203 16.05 -7.26 10.57
N ILE A 204 15.30 -6.47 9.79
CA ILE A 204 15.18 -6.68 8.34
C ILE A 204 16.55 -6.45 7.70
N PRO A 205 17.12 -7.45 7.01
CA PRO A 205 18.43 -7.33 6.43
C PRO A 205 18.43 -6.35 5.24
N ILE A 206 19.52 -5.63 5.08
CA ILE A 206 19.72 -4.64 4.03
C ILE A 206 20.92 -5.06 3.17
N GLY A 207 20.67 -5.23 1.87
CA GLY A 207 21.71 -5.45 0.86
C GLY A 207 22.04 -4.15 0.14
N LEU A 208 23.33 -3.92 -0.09
CA LEU A 208 23.82 -2.73 -0.78
C LEU A 208 24.56 -3.10 -2.06
N GLU A 209 24.16 -2.52 -3.18
CA GLU A 209 24.89 -2.64 -4.43
C GLU A 209 26.23 -1.89 -4.35
N ARG A 210 27.31 -2.53 -4.78
CA ARG A 210 28.67 -1.98 -4.67
C ARG A 210 29.35 -1.74 -6.01
N GLU A 211 28.85 -2.32 -7.09
CA GLU A 211 29.43 -2.24 -8.42
C GLU A 211 28.48 -1.67 -9.48
N GLY A 212 27.26 -1.31 -9.07
CA GLY A 212 26.24 -0.77 -9.94
C GLY A 212 26.49 0.66 -10.37
N ILE A 213 25.44 1.45 -10.41
CA ILE A 213 25.56 2.86 -10.78
C ILE A 213 25.43 3.76 -9.56
N GLU A 214 26.18 4.89 -9.61
CA GLU A 214 25.97 6.03 -8.73
C GLU A 214 25.38 7.15 -9.58
N ARG A 215 24.12 7.54 -9.29
CA ARG A 215 23.51 8.66 -9.99
C ARG A 215 23.54 9.92 -9.15
N PRO A 216 23.90 11.07 -9.78
CA PRO A 216 23.69 12.36 -9.14
C PRO A 216 22.21 12.55 -8.81
N HIS A 217 21.91 13.13 -7.67
CA HIS A 217 20.55 13.40 -7.26
C HIS A 217 19.96 14.50 -8.14
N VAL A 218 18.87 14.20 -8.79
CA VAL A 218 18.17 15.13 -9.69
C VAL A 218 17.02 15.82 -8.96
N PHE A 219 16.49 15.16 -7.92
CA PHE A 219 15.33 15.63 -7.16
C PHE A 219 15.69 15.94 -5.70
N ILE A 220 15.06 15.25 -4.76
CA ILE A 220 15.30 15.43 -3.33
C ILE A 220 16.35 14.42 -2.90
N SER A 221 17.51 14.91 -2.48
CA SER A 221 18.53 14.05 -1.88
C SER A 221 18.33 13.99 -0.37
N TYR A 222 17.95 12.83 0.14
CA TYR A 222 17.80 12.64 1.59
C TYR A 222 18.95 11.87 2.26
N HIS A 223 20.13 11.85 1.65
CA HIS A 223 21.33 11.25 2.24
C HIS A 223 21.73 11.82 3.59
N ASN A 224 21.34 13.06 3.86
CA ASN A 224 21.63 13.70 5.13
C ASN A 224 20.68 13.27 6.25
N MET A 225 19.54 12.69 5.93
CA MET A 225 18.54 12.31 6.93
C MET A 225 19.09 11.34 7.98
N PRO A 226 19.84 10.27 7.63
CA PRO A 226 20.40 9.34 8.62
C PRO A 226 21.44 9.97 9.56
N TYR A 227 21.93 11.15 9.22
CA TYR A 227 22.98 11.88 9.98
C TYR A 227 22.46 13.18 10.57
N ALA A 228 21.12 13.37 10.58
CA ALA A 228 20.53 14.55 11.19
C ALA A 228 20.70 14.55 12.70
N HIS A 229 20.97 15.72 13.28
CA HIS A 229 21.19 15.92 14.70
C HIS A 229 20.33 17.05 15.25
N ASP A 230 20.03 16.99 16.53
CA ASP A 230 19.43 18.11 17.27
C ASP A 230 20.47 19.20 17.59
N THR A 231 20.03 20.27 18.28
CA THR A 231 20.90 21.37 18.71
C THR A 231 21.98 20.98 19.70
N ASP A 232 21.81 19.85 20.38
CA ASP A 232 22.74 19.30 21.37
C ASP A 232 23.67 18.25 20.74
N ALA A 233 23.64 18.09 19.41
CA ALA A 233 24.39 17.13 18.61
C ALA A 233 24.04 15.65 18.86
N ASN A 234 22.84 15.38 19.38
CA ASN A 234 22.34 14.00 19.44
C ASN A 234 21.71 13.61 18.08
N PRO A 235 21.88 12.35 17.63
CA PRO A 235 21.20 11.87 16.44
C PRO A 235 19.69 12.04 16.57
N LEU A 236 19.03 12.57 15.53
CA LEU A 236 17.56 12.67 15.47
C LEU A 236 16.92 11.32 15.22
N PHE A 237 17.62 10.44 14.50
CA PHE A 237 17.13 9.11 14.14
C PHE A 237 18.13 8.04 14.55
N GLU A 238 17.60 6.95 15.08
CA GLU A 238 18.40 5.78 15.43
C GLU A 238 18.61 4.89 14.21
N LYS A 239 19.78 4.26 14.14
CA LYS A 239 20.12 3.22 13.18
C LYS A 239 20.99 2.14 13.84
N THR A 240 20.89 0.91 13.37
CA THR A 240 21.55 -0.24 13.95
C THR A 240 22.93 -0.48 13.37
N VAL A 241 23.13 -0.26 12.09
CA VAL A 241 24.41 -0.46 11.39
C VAL A 241 25.33 0.73 11.66
N LYS A 242 26.51 0.44 12.20
CA LYS A 242 27.50 1.48 12.55
C LYS A 242 28.51 1.73 11.45
N ASN A 243 28.87 0.70 10.70
CA ASN A 243 29.85 0.82 9.63
C ASN A 243 29.21 0.43 8.30
N PRO A 244 29.33 1.25 7.25
CA PRO A 244 28.78 0.94 5.93
C PRO A 244 29.30 -0.37 5.31
N SER A 245 30.47 -0.85 5.74
CA SER A 245 31.00 -2.15 5.32
C SER A 245 30.23 -3.36 5.87
N ASP A 246 29.39 -3.14 6.89
CA ASP A 246 28.64 -4.21 7.54
C ASP A 246 27.35 -4.54 6.74
N TYR A 247 26.93 -3.68 5.81
CA TYR A 247 25.89 -4.05 4.85
C TYR A 247 26.37 -5.17 3.93
N GLU A 248 25.55 -6.21 3.80
CA GLU A 248 25.83 -7.32 2.89
C GLU A 248 25.75 -6.85 1.44
N GLU A 249 26.52 -7.44 0.54
CA GLU A 249 26.43 -7.11 -0.88
C GLU A 249 25.08 -7.56 -1.46
N GLY A 250 24.39 -6.70 -2.20
CA GLY A 250 22.99 -6.86 -2.56
C GLY A 250 22.65 -8.21 -3.19
N TYR A 251 23.38 -8.63 -4.25
CA TYR A 251 23.09 -9.91 -4.91
C TYR A 251 23.38 -11.12 -4.02
N LYS A 252 24.33 -11.01 -3.07
CA LYS A 252 24.62 -12.09 -2.10
C LYS A 252 23.51 -12.21 -1.07
N LEU A 253 22.98 -11.06 -0.59
CA LEU A 253 21.82 -11.07 0.29
C LEU A 253 20.59 -11.69 -0.41
N TYR A 254 20.35 -11.37 -1.69
CA TYR A 254 19.33 -12.04 -2.49
C TYR A 254 19.51 -13.56 -2.46
N ARG A 255 20.70 -14.05 -2.76
CA ARG A 255 20.98 -15.49 -2.79
C ARG A 255 20.73 -16.15 -1.44
N LYS A 256 21.20 -15.50 -0.36
CA LYS A 256 21.03 -15.95 1.03
C LYS A 256 19.54 -16.06 1.40
N ILE A 257 18.76 -15.02 1.11
CA ILE A 257 17.34 -14.99 1.39
C ILE A 257 16.63 -16.07 0.56
N LEU A 258 16.82 -16.09 -0.75
CA LEU A 258 16.15 -17.03 -1.66
C LEU A 258 16.45 -18.48 -1.29
N ALA A 259 17.71 -18.81 -1.00
CA ALA A 259 18.11 -20.17 -0.62
C ALA A 259 17.36 -20.69 0.62
N ALA A 260 17.02 -19.81 1.54
CA ALA A 260 16.31 -20.16 2.78
C ALA A 260 14.78 -20.30 2.61
N GLN A 261 14.23 -19.88 1.47
CA GLN A 261 12.76 -19.90 1.28
C GLN A 261 12.27 -21.19 0.61
N PRO A 262 10.99 -21.54 0.80
CA PRO A 262 10.33 -22.57 0.01
C PRO A 262 10.34 -22.26 -1.50
N ASP A 263 10.18 -23.28 -2.33
CA ASP A 263 10.12 -23.10 -3.78
C ASP A 263 8.86 -22.32 -4.18
N LYS A 264 9.01 -21.42 -5.17
CA LYS A 264 7.91 -20.60 -5.72
C LYS A 264 7.12 -19.82 -4.65
N SER A 265 7.83 -19.28 -3.63
CA SER A 265 7.21 -18.60 -2.51
C SER A 265 7.61 -17.15 -2.34
N VAL A 266 8.57 -16.65 -3.12
CA VAL A 266 9.09 -15.30 -2.99
C VAL A 266 8.57 -14.43 -4.12
N THR A 267 8.00 -13.29 -3.76
CA THR A 267 7.66 -12.19 -4.66
C THR A 267 8.76 -11.14 -4.57
N ILE A 268 9.19 -10.58 -5.69
CA ILE A 268 10.12 -9.47 -5.73
C ILE A 268 9.36 -8.22 -6.16
N ALA A 269 9.42 -7.16 -5.36
CA ALA A 269 9.00 -5.82 -5.74
C ALA A 269 10.27 -5.01 -6.06
N SER A 270 10.54 -4.83 -7.36
CA SER A 270 11.72 -4.13 -7.86
C SER A 270 11.31 -2.79 -8.43
N VAL A 271 11.68 -1.71 -7.76
CA VAL A 271 11.23 -0.35 -8.11
C VAL A 271 12.36 0.58 -8.56
N GLY A 272 13.58 0.06 -8.65
CA GLY A 272 14.78 0.79 -9.08
C GLY A 272 15.36 0.30 -10.41
N PHE A 273 16.70 0.20 -10.47
CA PHE A 273 17.48 0.02 -11.69
C PHE A 273 17.69 -1.42 -12.16
N VAL A 274 17.18 -2.41 -11.49
CA VAL A 274 17.40 -3.85 -11.71
C VAL A 274 18.89 -4.30 -11.71
N THR A 275 19.81 -3.45 -11.24
CA THR A 275 21.25 -3.76 -11.26
C THR A 275 21.58 -4.97 -10.41
N THR A 276 21.07 -5.02 -9.20
CA THR A 276 21.30 -6.13 -8.26
C THR A 276 20.62 -7.41 -8.72
N LEU A 277 19.43 -7.31 -9.34
CA LEU A 277 18.75 -8.45 -9.96
C LEU A 277 19.55 -9.02 -11.14
N ALA A 278 20.12 -8.19 -11.99
CA ALA A 278 20.97 -8.65 -13.06
C ALA A 278 22.20 -9.40 -12.52
N ARG A 279 22.87 -8.83 -11.51
CA ARG A 279 24.01 -9.49 -10.84
C ARG A 279 23.62 -10.79 -10.14
N LEU A 280 22.42 -10.85 -9.54
CA LEU A 280 21.88 -12.10 -9.02
C LEU A 280 21.76 -13.15 -10.12
N LEU A 281 21.16 -12.81 -11.26
CA LEU A 281 20.97 -13.73 -12.38
C LEU A 281 22.31 -14.21 -12.96
N GLU A 282 23.31 -13.33 -13.06
CA GLU A 282 24.67 -13.68 -13.53
C GLU A 282 25.47 -14.51 -12.51
N SER A 283 25.06 -14.55 -11.23
CA SER A 283 25.84 -15.19 -10.17
C SER A 283 25.96 -16.70 -10.33
N GLY A 284 27.13 -17.24 -9.99
CA GLY A 284 27.37 -18.67 -9.87
C GLY A 284 26.94 -19.25 -8.51
N PRO A 285 27.17 -20.57 -8.32
CA PRO A 285 27.01 -21.21 -7.01
C PRO A 285 27.90 -20.56 -5.94
N ASP A 286 27.41 -20.57 -4.69
CA ASP A 286 28.11 -20.03 -3.52
C ASP A 286 27.80 -20.84 -2.25
N GLU A 287 28.21 -20.31 -1.08
CA GLU A 287 27.98 -20.94 0.23
C GLU A 287 26.49 -21.09 0.60
N TYR A 288 25.60 -20.28 0.02
CA TYR A 288 24.15 -20.31 0.30
C TYR A 288 23.41 -21.31 -0.59
N SER A 289 23.87 -21.49 -1.84
CA SER A 289 23.18 -22.35 -2.80
C SER A 289 24.14 -22.91 -3.87
N PRO A 290 24.07 -24.23 -4.19
CA PRO A 290 24.79 -24.82 -5.30
C PRO A 290 24.22 -24.45 -6.68
N LEU A 291 23.08 -23.73 -6.74
CA LEU A 291 22.45 -23.30 -7.97
C LEU A 291 23.08 -22.01 -8.50
N SER A 292 23.11 -21.87 -9.82
CA SER A 292 23.33 -20.55 -10.44
C SER A 292 22.21 -19.59 -10.07
N GLY A 293 22.45 -18.27 -10.24
CA GLY A 293 21.43 -17.26 -9.96
C GLY A 293 20.13 -17.46 -10.75
N VAL A 294 20.24 -17.78 -12.04
CA VAL A 294 19.08 -18.10 -12.90
C VAL A 294 18.30 -19.31 -12.37
N GLU A 295 18.98 -20.38 -11.97
CA GLU A 295 18.33 -21.58 -11.42
C GLU A 295 17.70 -21.29 -10.06
N LEU A 296 18.36 -20.50 -9.21
CA LEU A 296 17.85 -20.14 -7.89
C LEU A 296 16.59 -19.26 -8.02
N VAL A 297 16.61 -18.24 -8.88
CA VAL A 297 15.43 -17.41 -9.18
C VAL A 297 14.30 -18.27 -9.74
N ARG A 298 14.59 -19.13 -10.74
CA ARG A 298 13.61 -20.05 -11.32
C ARG A 298 12.97 -20.94 -10.26
N GLN A 299 13.73 -21.40 -9.28
CA GLN A 299 13.23 -22.30 -8.24
C GLN A 299 12.43 -21.56 -7.17
N LYS A 300 12.88 -20.38 -6.73
CA LYS A 300 12.39 -19.73 -5.49
C LYS A 300 11.38 -18.63 -5.72
N VAL A 301 11.53 -17.87 -6.82
CA VAL A 301 10.67 -16.74 -7.12
C VAL A 301 9.37 -17.20 -7.77
N SER A 302 8.24 -16.69 -7.29
CA SER A 302 6.91 -16.89 -7.90
C SER A 302 6.67 -15.85 -9.00
N GLU A 303 6.91 -14.58 -8.69
CA GLU A 303 6.60 -13.45 -9.58
C GLU A 303 7.43 -12.21 -9.22
N ILE A 304 7.52 -11.27 -10.17
CA ILE A 304 8.21 -9.99 -10.01
C ILE A 304 7.25 -8.87 -10.38
N TYR A 305 7.17 -7.86 -9.53
CA TYR A 305 6.49 -6.59 -9.79
C TYR A 305 7.58 -5.52 -9.96
N ALA A 306 7.67 -4.96 -11.16
CA ALA A 306 8.75 -4.05 -11.52
C ALA A 306 8.21 -2.66 -11.88
N MET A 307 8.65 -1.62 -11.16
CA MET A 307 8.40 -0.24 -11.61
C MET A 307 9.34 0.07 -12.76
N GLY A 308 8.79 0.33 -13.92
CA GLY A 308 9.53 0.68 -15.14
C GLY A 308 8.82 0.26 -16.41
N GLY A 309 9.39 0.71 -17.52
CA GLY A 309 8.86 0.52 -18.86
C GLY A 309 7.89 1.63 -19.30
N VAL A 310 7.73 1.76 -20.61
CA VAL A 310 6.75 2.62 -21.27
C VAL A 310 6.00 1.77 -22.27
N PHE A 311 4.68 1.66 -22.15
CA PHE A 311 3.88 0.67 -22.88
C PHE A 311 2.72 1.26 -23.71
N GLY A 312 2.58 2.56 -23.79
CA GLY A 312 1.54 3.22 -24.60
C GLY A 312 1.91 3.38 -26.07
N ASP A 313 1.31 4.38 -26.71
CA ASP A 313 1.65 4.78 -28.08
C ASP A 313 3.01 5.48 -28.17
N ALA A 314 3.55 5.95 -27.04
CA ALA A 314 4.87 6.55 -26.95
C ALA A 314 5.94 5.44 -26.96
N VAL A 315 6.94 5.58 -27.81
CA VAL A 315 8.14 4.74 -27.83
C VAL A 315 9.26 5.61 -27.30
N GLU A 316 9.51 5.50 -26.01
CA GLU A 316 10.57 6.26 -25.33
C GLU A 316 11.25 5.40 -24.26
N PRO A 317 12.53 5.68 -23.94
CA PRO A 317 13.24 4.93 -22.95
C PRO A 317 12.70 5.20 -21.56
N ASP A 318 12.48 4.13 -20.81
CA ASP A 318 12.20 4.22 -19.37
C ASP A 318 13.43 4.69 -18.58
N TYR A 319 13.21 5.47 -17.53
CA TYR A 319 14.31 6.03 -16.70
C TYR A 319 15.11 4.93 -15.99
N ASN A 320 14.44 3.99 -15.32
CA ASN A 320 15.07 2.96 -14.52
C ASN A 320 15.90 2.01 -15.40
N PHE A 321 15.33 1.56 -16.51
CA PHE A 321 16.03 0.65 -17.43
C PHE A 321 17.16 1.34 -18.18
N LYS A 322 16.95 2.58 -18.63
CA LYS A 322 17.99 3.34 -19.36
C LYS A 322 19.16 3.74 -18.45
N ALA A 323 18.87 4.05 -17.18
CA ALA A 323 19.90 4.49 -16.24
C ALA A 323 21.01 3.47 -16.07
N ALA A 324 20.67 2.19 -16.07
CA ALA A 324 21.57 1.06 -15.92
C ALA A 324 21.46 0.08 -17.11
N ILE A 325 21.49 0.59 -18.33
CA ILE A 325 21.12 -0.16 -19.54
C ILE A 325 21.83 -1.50 -19.70
N ASP A 326 23.13 -1.58 -19.40
CA ASP A 326 23.89 -2.82 -19.49
C ASP A 326 23.35 -3.90 -18.54
N TYR A 327 22.95 -3.53 -17.33
CA TYR A 327 22.33 -4.42 -16.35
C TYR A 327 20.90 -4.76 -16.75
N SER A 328 20.17 -3.78 -17.24
CA SER A 328 18.76 -3.99 -17.68
C SER A 328 18.68 -4.97 -18.86
N LEU A 329 19.57 -4.83 -19.85
CA LEU A 329 19.66 -5.80 -20.96
C LEU A 329 19.93 -7.22 -20.46
N LYS A 330 20.85 -7.39 -19.49
CA LYS A 330 21.15 -8.68 -18.88
C LYS A 330 19.97 -9.25 -18.09
N PHE A 331 19.25 -8.40 -17.33
CA PHE A 331 18.05 -8.80 -16.63
C PHE A 331 17.02 -9.38 -17.60
N PHE A 332 16.69 -8.68 -18.68
CA PHE A 332 15.72 -9.14 -19.67
C PHE A 332 16.19 -10.39 -20.46
N GLU A 333 17.51 -10.52 -20.69
CA GLU A 333 18.10 -11.69 -21.34
C GLU A 333 18.06 -12.95 -20.47
N LEU A 334 18.42 -12.81 -19.18
CA LEU A 334 18.65 -13.94 -18.29
C LEU A 334 17.43 -14.35 -17.48
N LEU A 335 16.41 -13.49 -17.36
CA LEU A 335 15.23 -13.77 -16.58
C LEU A 335 14.50 -15.02 -17.08
N PRO A 336 14.25 -16.05 -16.22
CA PRO A 336 13.52 -17.23 -16.63
C PRO A 336 12.10 -16.91 -17.10
N LYS A 337 11.72 -17.39 -18.27
CA LYS A 337 10.40 -17.13 -18.89
C LYS A 337 9.22 -17.77 -18.10
N GLU A 338 9.51 -18.61 -17.12
CA GLU A 338 8.54 -19.20 -16.19
C GLU A 338 8.18 -18.28 -15.02
N ILE A 339 8.86 -17.14 -14.89
CA ILE A 339 8.57 -16.13 -13.87
C ILE A 339 7.62 -15.10 -14.46
N ASP A 340 6.45 -14.94 -13.85
CA ASP A 340 5.52 -13.88 -14.23
C ASP A 340 6.08 -12.51 -13.80
N VAL A 341 5.96 -11.53 -14.69
CA VAL A 341 6.38 -10.14 -14.41
C VAL A 341 5.23 -9.19 -14.67
N VAL A 342 4.96 -8.34 -13.71
CA VAL A 342 4.01 -7.23 -13.86
C VAL A 342 4.76 -5.92 -13.79
N PHE A 343 4.71 -5.15 -14.85
CA PHE A 343 5.34 -3.83 -14.92
C PHE A 343 4.38 -2.75 -14.43
N SER A 344 4.91 -1.78 -13.65
CA SER A 344 4.22 -0.56 -13.23
C SER A 344 4.87 0.62 -13.94
N PRO A 345 4.41 1.01 -15.13
CA PRO A 345 5.04 2.08 -15.90
C PRO A 345 4.74 3.46 -15.32
N GLY A 346 5.61 4.43 -15.63
CA GLY A 346 5.55 5.78 -15.07
C GLY A 346 4.21 6.48 -15.31
N GLU A 347 3.61 6.31 -16.49
CA GLU A 347 2.33 6.94 -16.85
C GLU A 347 1.15 6.55 -15.94
N VAL A 348 1.24 5.43 -15.24
CA VAL A 348 0.21 5.00 -14.28
C VAL A 348 0.33 5.74 -12.94
N GLY A 349 1.56 6.03 -12.51
CA GLY A 349 1.84 6.77 -11.28
C GLY A 349 1.77 8.30 -11.43
N ASP A 350 1.91 8.82 -12.64
CA ASP A 350 1.94 10.26 -12.90
C ASP A 350 0.75 11.06 -12.34
N PRO A 351 -0.49 10.54 -12.36
CA PRO A 351 -1.62 11.21 -11.75
C PRO A 351 -1.60 11.24 -10.22
N LEU A 352 -0.80 10.38 -9.57
CA LEU A 352 -0.79 10.19 -8.13
C LEU A 352 0.18 11.16 -7.45
N ASP A 353 -0.19 12.43 -7.38
CA ASP A 353 0.63 13.51 -6.85
C ASP A 353 0.46 13.66 -5.33
N TYR A 354 1.38 13.10 -4.54
CA TYR A 354 1.36 13.26 -3.08
C TYR A 354 2.07 14.55 -2.70
N ARG A 355 1.29 15.60 -2.51
CA ARG A 355 1.79 16.97 -2.26
C ARG A 355 2.39 17.10 -0.86
N PRO A 356 3.43 17.93 -0.69
CA PRO A 356 4.16 18.09 0.58
C PRO A 356 3.27 18.43 1.77
N GLU A 357 2.29 19.33 1.58
CA GLU A 357 1.37 19.70 2.65
C GLU A 357 0.52 18.54 3.15
N LEU A 358 0.14 17.61 2.24
CA LEU A 358 -0.62 16.41 2.61
C LEU A 358 0.28 15.39 3.33
N VAL A 359 1.55 15.26 2.93
CA VAL A 359 2.52 14.39 3.64
C VAL A 359 2.71 14.86 5.08
N ILE A 360 2.88 16.16 5.29
CA ILE A 360 3.06 16.75 6.62
C ILE A 360 1.80 16.59 7.46
N GLU A 361 0.61 16.74 6.85
CA GLU A 361 -0.68 16.54 7.51
C GLU A 361 -0.87 15.09 7.92
N ASP A 362 -0.73 14.15 6.97
CA ASP A 362 -0.97 12.72 7.19
C ASP A 362 0.04 12.12 8.19
N ILE A 363 1.29 12.61 8.22
CA ILE A 363 2.30 12.22 9.22
C ILE A 363 2.30 13.20 10.41
N GLY A 364 1.12 13.75 10.74
CA GLY A 364 0.95 14.70 11.84
C GLY A 364 1.03 14.08 13.24
N TRP A 365 0.95 12.76 13.35
CA TRP A 365 0.93 12.00 14.59
C TRP A 365 2.27 12.01 15.36
N THR A 366 3.39 12.37 14.71
CA THR A 366 4.69 12.57 15.36
C THR A 366 5.51 13.68 14.71
N ASP A 367 6.35 14.35 15.49
CA ASP A 367 7.30 15.35 14.99
C ASP A 367 8.66 14.75 14.58
N SER A 368 8.95 13.52 15.00
CA SER A 368 10.23 12.85 14.78
C SER A 368 10.18 11.80 13.65
N HIS A 369 9.25 11.92 12.70
CA HIS A 369 9.14 10.98 11.59
C HIS A 369 10.21 11.25 10.53
N PRO A 370 11.00 10.24 10.10
CA PRO A 370 12.07 10.45 9.11
C PRO A 370 11.59 11.05 7.79
N ILE A 371 10.48 10.54 7.22
CA ILE A 371 9.90 11.07 5.97
C ILE A 371 9.40 12.51 6.17
N LYS A 372 8.69 12.81 7.26
CA LYS A 372 8.23 14.17 7.57
C LYS A 372 9.42 15.14 7.68
N TRP A 373 10.52 14.71 8.31
CA TRP A 373 11.74 15.51 8.41
C TRP A 373 12.31 15.87 7.02
N ILE A 374 12.32 14.90 6.08
CA ILE A 374 12.75 15.13 4.70
C ILE A 374 11.92 16.24 4.08
N TYR A 375 10.61 16.19 4.18
CA TYR A 375 9.69 17.20 3.62
C TYR A 375 9.81 18.57 4.29
N GLN A 376 10.14 18.61 5.58
CA GLN A 376 10.28 19.86 6.32
C GLN A 376 11.63 20.56 6.11
N PHE A 377 12.72 19.80 5.92
CA PHE A 377 14.09 20.32 6.01
C PHE A 377 14.89 20.22 4.71
N LEU A 378 14.44 19.50 3.72
CA LEU A 378 15.16 19.31 2.45
C LEU A 378 14.49 20.02 1.26
N ASN A 379 13.66 21.05 1.51
CA ASN A 379 12.98 21.86 0.49
C ASN A 379 12.18 21.02 -0.52
N CYS A 380 11.41 20.06 -0.02
CA CYS A 380 10.44 19.31 -0.82
C CYS A 380 9.22 20.22 -1.06
N ASP A 381 9.33 21.17 -1.95
CA ASP A 381 8.28 22.12 -2.31
C ASP A 381 7.41 21.64 -3.48
N THR A 382 7.78 20.52 -4.08
CA THR A 382 7.02 19.87 -5.16
C THR A 382 6.42 18.55 -4.68
N GLY A 383 5.26 18.19 -5.22
CA GLY A 383 4.66 16.88 -4.99
C GLY A 383 5.52 15.76 -5.55
N GLN A 384 5.44 14.59 -4.94
CA GLN A 384 6.06 13.36 -5.41
C GLN A 384 5.02 12.49 -6.10
N LYS A 385 5.32 12.03 -7.29
CA LYS A 385 4.51 11.01 -7.98
C LYS A 385 4.72 9.67 -7.31
N MET A 386 3.64 8.93 -7.09
CA MET A 386 3.66 7.66 -6.38
C MET A 386 3.81 6.48 -7.36
N TRP A 387 4.98 6.39 -8.02
CA TRP A 387 5.26 5.33 -8.98
C TRP A 387 5.52 3.98 -8.29
N ASP A 388 6.45 3.93 -7.35
CA ASP A 388 6.90 2.72 -6.66
C ASP A 388 5.82 2.06 -5.78
N PRO A 389 4.98 2.83 -5.05
CA PRO A 389 3.87 2.27 -4.30
C PRO A 389 2.94 1.39 -5.11
N LEU A 390 2.77 1.65 -6.42
CA LEU A 390 1.89 0.85 -7.28
C LEU A 390 2.38 -0.59 -7.45
N ALA A 391 3.69 -0.79 -7.60
CA ALA A 391 4.28 -2.14 -7.68
C ALA A 391 4.08 -2.89 -6.35
N VAL A 392 4.27 -2.20 -5.21
CA VAL A 392 4.07 -2.79 -3.87
C VAL A 392 2.59 -3.12 -3.61
N ILE A 393 1.66 -2.23 -3.97
CA ILE A 393 0.22 -2.49 -3.83
C ILE A 393 -0.15 -3.73 -4.64
N ASN A 394 0.28 -3.81 -5.91
CA ASN A 394 -0.03 -4.96 -6.76
C ASN A 394 0.58 -6.25 -6.21
N ALA A 395 1.80 -6.22 -5.67
CA ALA A 395 2.47 -7.37 -5.08
C ALA A 395 1.74 -7.92 -3.83
N VAL A 396 1.12 -7.06 -3.03
CA VAL A 396 0.46 -7.46 -1.78
C VAL A 396 -1.04 -7.66 -1.95
N GLU A 397 -1.72 -6.72 -2.63
CA GLU A 397 -3.18 -6.73 -2.82
C GLU A 397 -3.62 -7.60 -4.00
N GLY A 398 -2.68 -7.97 -4.90
CA GLY A 398 -3.00 -8.61 -6.16
C GLY A 398 -3.60 -7.63 -7.17
N ASP A 399 -4.31 -8.17 -8.16
CA ASP A 399 -4.80 -7.39 -9.31
C ASP A 399 -6.06 -6.55 -8.99
N ASP A 400 -6.61 -6.67 -7.79
CA ASP A 400 -7.91 -6.08 -7.44
C ASP A 400 -7.94 -4.55 -7.47
N MET A 401 -6.81 -3.90 -7.21
CA MET A 401 -6.69 -2.43 -7.24
C MET A 401 -6.08 -1.91 -8.54
N MET A 402 -5.62 -2.78 -9.42
CA MET A 402 -4.89 -2.42 -10.63
C MET A 402 -5.66 -2.84 -11.88
N ILE A 403 -5.51 -2.04 -12.93
CA ILE A 403 -6.00 -2.39 -14.26
C ILE A 403 -4.80 -2.95 -15.01
N LEU A 404 -4.90 -4.18 -15.49
CA LEU A 404 -3.77 -4.85 -16.15
C LEU A 404 -4.05 -5.10 -17.63
N SER A 405 -2.97 -5.09 -18.42
CA SER A 405 -3.00 -5.53 -19.82
C SER A 405 -3.29 -7.02 -19.95
N ASP A 406 -3.59 -7.47 -21.16
CA ASP A 406 -3.46 -8.87 -21.54
C ASP A 406 -2.00 -9.33 -21.39
N ARG A 407 -1.79 -10.67 -21.38
CA ARG A 407 -0.45 -11.25 -21.32
C ARG A 407 0.32 -11.03 -22.63
N GLY A 408 1.63 -10.93 -22.51
CA GLY A 408 2.54 -10.77 -23.62
C GLY A 408 4.00 -11.04 -23.24
N TRP A 409 4.88 -10.73 -24.17
CA TRP A 409 6.33 -10.73 -24.00
C TRP A 409 6.84 -9.30 -23.98
N VAL A 410 7.83 -9.03 -23.16
CA VAL A 410 8.53 -7.73 -23.11
C VAL A 410 9.98 -7.94 -23.52
N GLU A 411 10.45 -7.11 -24.43
CA GLU A 411 11.85 -7.01 -24.83
C GLU A 411 12.34 -5.59 -24.55
N LEU A 412 13.63 -5.46 -24.21
CA LEU A 412 14.27 -4.16 -24.00
C LEU A 412 15.23 -3.88 -25.14
N THR A 413 15.13 -2.69 -25.75
CA THR A 413 16.09 -2.24 -26.77
C THR A 413 17.39 -1.72 -26.12
N PRO A 414 18.52 -1.65 -26.87
CA PRO A 414 19.74 -1.02 -26.39
C PRO A 414 19.59 0.47 -26.01
N GLU A 415 18.55 1.12 -26.52
CA GLU A 415 18.19 2.51 -26.21
C GLU A 415 17.41 2.64 -24.88
N GLY A 416 16.94 1.51 -24.31
CA GLY A 416 16.16 1.45 -23.07
C GLY A 416 14.63 1.51 -23.27
N GLU A 417 14.17 1.29 -24.50
CA GLU A 417 12.75 1.25 -24.84
C GLU A 417 12.18 -0.15 -24.63
N THR A 418 10.98 -0.25 -24.07
CA THR A 418 10.27 -1.53 -23.88
C THR A 418 9.35 -1.81 -25.04
N ILE A 419 9.43 -3.02 -25.59
CA ILE A 419 8.58 -3.50 -26.69
C ILE A 419 7.68 -4.60 -26.13
N PHE A 420 6.38 -4.36 -26.12
CA PHE A 420 5.39 -5.36 -25.71
C PHE A 420 4.80 -6.07 -26.93
N THR A 421 4.86 -7.39 -26.93
CA THR A 421 4.23 -8.24 -27.93
C THR A 421 3.12 -9.07 -27.29
N PRO A 422 1.83 -8.79 -27.59
CA PRO A 422 0.72 -9.56 -27.03
C PRO A 422 0.80 -11.04 -27.41
N ASP A 423 0.74 -11.91 -26.41
CA ASP A 423 0.69 -13.38 -26.56
C ASP A 423 0.08 -13.98 -25.28
N PRO A 424 -1.01 -14.77 -25.35
CA PRO A 424 -1.59 -15.43 -24.17
C PRO A 424 -0.62 -16.36 -23.42
N LYS A 425 0.49 -16.76 -24.03
CA LYS A 425 1.55 -17.57 -23.42
C LYS A 425 2.66 -16.73 -22.81
N GLY A 426 2.61 -15.42 -22.99
CA GLY A 426 3.59 -14.50 -22.43
C GLY A 426 3.57 -14.51 -20.91
N ASN A 427 4.72 -14.20 -20.32
CA ASN A 427 4.89 -14.12 -18.88
C ASN A 427 4.81 -12.67 -18.34
N CYS A 428 4.55 -11.71 -19.21
CA CYS A 428 4.54 -10.29 -18.84
C CYS A 428 3.14 -9.71 -18.93
N ARG A 429 2.82 -8.81 -18.02
CA ARG A 429 1.70 -7.87 -18.07
C ARG A 429 2.20 -6.50 -17.63
N TYR A 430 1.44 -5.46 -17.87
CA TYR A 430 1.71 -4.13 -17.34
C TYR A 430 0.44 -3.46 -16.87
N GLN A 431 0.58 -2.54 -15.91
CA GLN A 431 -0.52 -1.74 -15.38
C GLN A 431 -0.96 -0.71 -16.43
N LEU A 432 -2.25 -0.47 -16.49
CA LEU A 432 -2.88 0.52 -17.35
C LEU A 432 -3.35 1.71 -16.51
N PRO A 433 -3.25 2.95 -17.01
CA PRO A 433 -3.81 4.11 -16.33
C PRO A 433 -5.31 3.95 -16.07
N GLY A 434 -5.75 4.24 -14.85
CA GLY A 434 -7.16 4.36 -14.50
C GLY A 434 -7.71 5.76 -14.78
N ASP A 435 -8.98 5.94 -14.47
CA ASP A 435 -9.61 7.26 -14.48
C ASP A 435 -9.28 8.10 -13.22
N GLU A 436 -9.78 9.33 -13.15
CA GLU A 436 -9.55 10.21 -12.00
C GLU A 436 -10.08 9.61 -10.68
N VAL A 437 -11.14 8.82 -10.72
CA VAL A 437 -11.72 8.17 -9.54
C VAL A 437 -10.78 7.08 -9.02
N TRP A 438 -10.21 6.29 -9.94
CA TRP A 438 -9.20 5.30 -9.60
C TRP A 438 -7.96 5.96 -8.99
N ALA A 439 -7.44 7.01 -9.62
CA ALA A 439 -6.26 7.73 -9.15
C ALA A 439 -6.46 8.32 -7.74
N ASP A 440 -7.61 8.96 -7.51
CA ASP A 440 -7.99 9.50 -6.19
C ASP A 440 -8.10 8.38 -5.14
N THR A 441 -8.68 7.23 -5.50
CA THR A 441 -8.82 6.08 -4.60
C THR A 441 -7.47 5.50 -4.21
N VAL A 442 -6.57 5.31 -5.17
CA VAL A 442 -5.23 4.77 -4.91
C VAL A 442 -4.40 5.74 -4.07
N LEU A 443 -4.44 7.04 -4.40
CA LEU A 443 -3.73 8.05 -3.61
C LEU A 443 -4.26 8.11 -2.16
N LYS A 444 -5.58 8.06 -1.96
CA LYS A 444 -6.17 7.97 -0.61
C LYS A 444 -5.72 6.72 0.14
N TYR A 445 -5.56 5.61 -0.56
CA TYR A 445 -5.05 4.37 0.03
C TYR A 445 -3.60 4.52 0.51
N ILE A 446 -2.72 5.10 -0.32
CA ILE A 446 -1.33 5.38 0.06
C ILE A 446 -1.28 6.34 1.27
N ARG A 447 -2.06 7.42 1.25
CA ARG A 447 -2.17 8.38 2.34
C ARG A 447 -2.66 7.75 3.65
N LEU A 448 -3.59 6.80 3.57
CA LEU A 448 -4.05 6.07 4.76
C LEU A 448 -2.90 5.32 5.44
N MET A 449 -1.98 4.75 4.67
CA MET A 449 -0.81 4.06 5.24
C MET A 449 0.14 5.04 5.96
N ALA A 450 0.19 6.30 5.55
CA ALA A 450 1.05 7.32 6.17
C ALA A 450 0.56 7.79 7.55
N ILE A 451 -0.75 7.79 7.79
CA ILE A 451 -1.34 8.21 9.08
C ILE A 451 -1.28 7.13 10.18
N GLN A 452 -0.84 5.93 9.86
CA GLN A 452 -0.71 4.85 10.84
C GLN A 452 0.53 5.03 11.72
N HIS A 453 0.47 4.60 12.98
CA HIS A 453 1.58 4.63 13.94
C HIS A 453 1.60 3.38 14.85
#